data_6af83798f8f5cb31113f29deb263eab1
#
_entry.id   6af83798f8f5cb31113f29deb263eab1
#
_cell.length_a   1.000
_cell.length_b   1.000
_cell.length_c   1.000
_cell.angle_alpha   90.00
_cell.angle_beta   90.00
_cell.angle_gamma   90.00
#
_symmetry.space_group_name_H-M   'P 1'
#
loop_
_entity.id
_entity.type
_entity.pdbx_description
1 polymer ?
#
loop_
_entity_poly.entity_id
_entity_poly.type
_entity_poly.pdbx_seq_one_letter_code
_entity_poly.pdbx_strand_id
1 'polypeptide(L)'
;MRSSRLAPAPTDAIARPARSWPRTALQRLPSILPALLFLPMVLSPPLNHDVAAVLQFSQRWLGGEGLYSVLIDVNPPLIYVLNLLPAWIASATPIDGVTALRLCVLALGGACWALSLRARDRAAEGPAERAFLDVLPALFLLDAGYDFAQREHLMAVAALPYVLASARRAAGDVPRGRIAIALIAAVGFAIKPYFLGIPGLVELAVLICVGWRRWLRDPVPWLMAAVWAVYLASFPLVFPAYLGSVLPLIWDYYLDLGGLSMLQVLFVPRLGAALCLLIPLLWIAFRTSVPLRAPGAALPRLMALAALGAVASAVVQHKGWSYHIVPIELFACGLAAVLAARWLDRLRVSTASPGPWKIAGALGGLFALYAISNGEAPWKQLEYPGSDVATLTAQLREHAAGERVLVLSPAIYPVFPALNYAGVKATLRTMNMWPLQGAYGECLPDGRRYREVWEMSRPEFFVYRTVAEDFARAPPAAVVVDTEPGIPWCGKDFDYVEYFSRHPLFAEVWSRYRLTAEWDHFRLYTRKD
;
A
#
# COMPACT_ATOMS: atom_id res chain seq x y z
N MET A 1 -51.03 63.23 -37.75
CA MET A 1 -49.78 62.44 -37.53
C MET A 1 -49.36 62.50 -36.05
N ARG A 2 -49.65 61.48 -35.24
CA ARG A 2 -49.21 61.37 -33.86
C ARG A 2 -48.22 60.24 -33.83
N SER A 3 -46.96 60.57 -33.50
CA SER A 3 -45.87 59.62 -33.27
C SER A 3 -45.99 59.04 -31.86
N SER A 4 -46.29 57.75 -31.77
CA SER A 4 -46.25 56.99 -30.56
C SER A 4 -44.80 56.60 -30.26
N ARG A 5 -44.22 57.15 -29.19
CA ARG A 5 -42.92 56.69 -28.59
C ARG A 5 -43.17 55.40 -27.79
N LEU A 6 -42.54 54.30 -28.24
CA LEU A 6 -42.46 53.08 -27.47
C LEU A 6 -41.48 53.29 -26.32
N ALA A 7 -41.90 52.99 -25.08
CA ALA A 7 -41.06 52.96 -23.89
C ALA A 7 -40.13 51.74 -23.94
N PRO A 8 -38.86 51.82 -23.47
CA PRO A 8 -37.96 50.64 -23.40
C PRO A 8 -38.45 49.68 -22.31
N ALA A 9 -38.39 48.37 -22.65
CA ALA A 9 -38.69 47.29 -21.71
C ALA A 9 -37.70 47.27 -20.52
N PRO A 10 -38.14 46.90 -19.31
CA PRO A 10 -37.25 46.80 -18.20
C PRO A 10 -36.24 45.65 -18.42
N THR A 11 -34.95 45.96 -18.30
CA THR A 11 -33.87 44.99 -18.27
C THR A 11 -33.98 44.16 -16.99
N ASP A 12 -34.49 42.92 -17.11
CA ASP A 12 -34.42 41.95 -16.04
C ASP A 12 -32.97 41.73 -15.65
N ALA A 13 -32.57 42.32 -14.53
CA ALA A 13 -31.31 42.02 -13.87
C ALA A 13 -31.36 40.57 -13.40
N ILE A 14 -30.69 39.66 -14.14
CA ILE A 14 -30.46 38.29 -13.71
C ILE A 14 -29.73 38.33 -12.37
N ALA A 15 -30.48 38.19 -11.28
CA ALA A 15 -29.95 38.04 -9.93
C ALA A 15 -29.11 36.77 -9.91
N ARG A 16 -27.79 36.91 -9.90
CA ARG A 16 -26.87 35.78 -9.64
C ARG A 16 -27.22 35.20 -8.27
N PRO A 17 -27.53 33.90 -8.15
CA PRO A 17 -27.82 33.29 -6.85
C PRO A 17 -26.60 33.47 -5.95
N ALA A 18 -26.80 34.12 -4.81
CA ALA A 18 -25.79 34.27 -3.77
C ALA A 18 -25.26 32.86 -3.41
N ARG A 19 -23.95 32.63 -3.57
CA ARG A 19 -23.30 31.37 -3.19
C ARG A 19 -23.45 31.17 -1.68
N SER A 20 -24.39 30.32 -1.29
CA SER A 20 -24.61 29.92 0.11
C SER A 20 -23.61 28.82 0.53
N TRP A 21 -22.31 29.14 0.48
CA TRP A 21 -21.21 28.22 0.79
C TRP A 21 -21.28 27.57 2.20
N PRO A 22 -21.67 28.28 3.30
CA PRO A 22 -21.63 27.68 4.62
C PRO A 22 -22.67 26.56 4.82
N ARG A 23 -23.89 26.71 4.28
CA ARG A 23 -24.96 25.73 4.46
C ARG A 23 -24.74 24.42 3.71
N THR A 24 -24.17 24.47 2.51
CA THR A 24 -23.88 23.27 1.72
C THR A 24 -22.69 22.47 2.28
N ALA A 25 -21.70 23.11 2.86
CA ALA A 25 -20.57 22.44 3.52
C ALA A 25 -21.02 21.68 4.77
N LEU A 26 -21.80 22.34 5.66
CA LEU A 26 -22.38 21.72 6.85
C LEU A 26 -23.27 20.51 6.52
N GLN A 27 -24.03 20.56 5.43
CA GLN A 27 -24.85 19.43 4.99
C GLN A 27 -24.03 18.21 4.56
N ARG A 28 -22.81 18.41 4.02
CA ARG A 28 -21.90 17.35 3.56
C ARG A 28 -21.02 16.77 4.67
N LEU A 29 -20.85 17.50 5.77
CA LEU A 29 -19.99 17.10 6.89
C LEU A 29 -20.27 15.67 7.39
N PRO A 30 -21.53 15.21 7.56
CA PRO A 30 -21.78 13.84 8.04
C PRO A 30 -21.20 12.75 7.14
N SER A 31 -21.13 12.95 5.82
CA SER A 31 -20.57 11.95 4.90
C SER A 31 -19.04 11.95 4.86
N ILE A 32 -18.38 13.06 5.17
CA ILE A 32 -16.93 13.20 5.13
C ILE A 32 -16.30 12.83 6.48
N LEU A 33 -17.04 13.03 7.58
CA LEU A 33 -16.53 12.85 8.94
C LEU A 33 -15.88 11.48 9.18
N PRO A 34 -16.45 10.32 8.76
CA PRO A 34 -15.83 9.02 8.98
C PRO A 34 -14.42 8.93 8.39
N ALA A 35 -14.20 9.45 7.17
CA ALA A 35 -12.87 9.49 6.57
C ALA A 35 -11.94 10.45 7.32
N LEU A 36 -12.42 11.64 7.71
CA LEU A 36 -11.59 12.63 8.42
C LEU A 36 -11.10 12.15 9.79
N LEU A 37 -11.82 11.24 10.46
CA LEU A 37 -11.37 10.65 11.71
C LEU A 37 -10.09 9.81 11.56
N PHE A 38 -9.83 9.28 10.39
CA PHE A 38 -8.61 8.52 10.09
C PHE A 38 -7.41 9.41 9.71
N LEU A 39 -7.63 10.67 9.36
CA LEU A 39 -6.52 11.56 8.98
C LEU A 39 -5.46 11.71 10.09
N PRO A 40 -5.79 11.94 11.37
CA PRO A 40 -4.80 11.95 12.44
C PRO A 40 -4.03 10.64 12.56
N MET A 41 -4.69 9.49 12.33
CA MET A 41 -4.08 8.17 12.41
C MET A 41 -2.99 7.99 11.34
N VAL A 42 -3.28 8.33 10.08
CA VAL A 42 -2.28 8.20 8.99
C VAL A 42 -1.16 9.25 9.09
N LEU A 43 -1.37 10.35 9.81
CA LEU A 43 -0.35 11.37 10.06
C LEU A 43 0.49 11.08 11.30
N SER A 44 0.03 10.22 12.21
CA SER A 44 0.73 9.86 13.44
C SER A 44 1.69 8.68 13.24
N PRO A 45 2.74 8.54 14.09
CA PRO A 45 3.55 7.33 14.14
C PRO A 45 2.75 6.15 14.72
N PRO A 46 3.13 4.90 14.42
CA PRO A 46 4.22 4.52 13.52
C PRO A 46 3.80 4.49 12.05
N LEU A 47 4.73 4.78 11.14
CA LEU A 47 4.60 4.43 9.73
C LEU A 47 4.73 2.91 9.58
N ASN A 48 4.06 2.32 8.60
CA ASN A 48 4.23 0.90 8.30
C ASN A 48 5.69 0.56 8.00
N HIS A 49 6.18 -0.54 8.54
CA HIS A 49 7.58 -0.94 8.47
C HIS A 49 8.09 -1.18 7.04
N ASP A 50 7.34 -1.88 6.21
CA ASP A 50 7.72 -2.10 4.80
C ASP A 50 7.79 -0.78 4.02
N VAL A 51 6.84 0.12 4.26
CA VAL A 51 6.79 1.44 3.62
C VAL A 51 8.00 2.28 4.03
N ALA A 52 8.35 2.24 5.30
CA ALA A 52 9.51 2.94 5.86
C ALA A 52 10.83 2.38 5.29
N ALA A 53 10.95 1.06 5.17
CA ALA A 53 12.11 0.41 4.60
C ALA A 53 12.31 0.77 3.12
N VAL A 54 11.24 0.71 2.31
CA VAL A 54 11.26 1.12 0.89
C VAL A 54 11.64 2.59 0.74
N LEU A 55 11.11 3.48 1.59
CA LEU A 55 11.47 4.90 1.59
C LEU A 55 12.97 5.08 1.85
N GLN A 56 13.53 4.43 2.88
CA GLN A 56 14.95 4.56 3.19
C GLN A 56 15.84 4.01 2.07
N PHE A 57 15.48 2.89 1.44
CA PHE A 57 16.19 2.36 0.29
C PHE A 57 16.14 3.33 -0.90
N SER A 58 15.00 3.99 -1.14
CA SER A 58 14.89 5.00 -2.18
C SER A 58 15.74 6.25 -1.87
N GLN A 59 15.84 6.66 -0.60
CA GLN A 59 16.73 7.74 -0.16
C GLN A 59 18.20 7.38 -0.38
N ARG A 60 18.61 6.15 -0.05
CA ARG A 60 19.97 5.64 -0.28
C ARG A 60 20.28 5.55 -1.78
N TRP A 61 19.34 5.09 -2.58
CA TRP A 61 19.47 5.05 -4.04
C TRP A 61 19.63 6.47 -4.62
N LEU A 62 18.82 7.43 -4.20
CA LEU A 62 18.95 8.83 -4.59
C LEU A 62 20.32 9.41 -4.16
N GLY A 63 20.86 8.94 -3.03
CA GLY A 63 22.21 9.28 -2.53
C GLY A 63 23.35 8.57 -3.25
N GLY A 64 23.10 7.80 -4.34
CA GLY A 64 24.12 7.19 -5.19
C GLY A 64 24.40 5.71 -4.92
N GLU A 65 23.73 5.05 -3.95
CA GLU A 65 23.84 3.60 -3.77
C GLU A 65 23.00 2.88 -4.83
N GLY A 66 23.61 1.99 -5.62
CA GLY A 66 22.92 1.35 -6.75
C GLY A 66 21.81 0.40 -6.30
N LEU A 67 20.58 0.62 -6.80
CA LEU A 67 19.47 -0.31 -6.56
C LEU A 67 19.76 -1.65 -7.26
N TYR A 68 19.62 -2.76 -6.54
CA TYR A 68 19.89 -4.15 -6.92
C TYR A 68 21.36 -4.50 -7.20
N SER A 69 22.24 -3.54 -7.36
CA SER A 69 23.69 -3.78 -7.45
C SER A 69 24.38 -3.65 -6.08
N VAL A 70 23.88 -2.77 -5.24
CA VAL A 70 24.32 -2.55 -3.86
C VAL A 70 23.17 -2.83 -2.90
N LEU A 71 22.03 -2.19 -3.10
CA LEU A 71 20.83 -2.36 -2.27
C LEU A 71 20.04 -3.57 -2.78
N ILE A 72 19.95 -4.62 -1.98
CA ILE A 72 19.32 -5.88 -2.37
C ILE A 72 17.97 -6.02 -1.67
N ASP A 73 16.91 -6.05 -2.45
CA ASP A 73 15.56 -6.31 -1.97
C ASP A 73 14.69 -7.04 -3.01
N VAL A 74 13.71 -7.77 -2.54
CA VAL A 74 12.83 -8.62 -3.35
C VAL A 74 11.79 -7.85 -4.16
N ASN A 75 11.46 -6.63 -3.73
CA ASN A 75 10.43 -5.83 -4.38
C ASN A 75 10.85 -5.39 -5.80
N PRO A 76 9.95 -5.44 -6.79
CA PRO A 76 10.20 -4.92 -8.13
C PRO A 76 10.46 -3.40 -8.13
N PRO A 77 11.17 -2.85 -9.14
CA PRO A 77 11.73 -1.50 -9.09
C PRO A 77 10.71 -0.36 -9.00
N LEU A 78 9.48 -0.53 -9.47
CA LEU A 78 8.53 0.57 -9.57
C LEU A 78 8.22 1.23 -8.21
N ILE A 79 8.14 0.45 -7.13
CA ILE A 79 7.86 1.04 -5.81
C ILE A 79 9.00 1.96 -5.34
N TYR A 80 10.25 1.63 -5.66
CA TYR A 80 11.40 2.50 -5.37
C TYR A 80 11.40 3.75 -6.23
N VAL A 81 11.06 3.62 -7.53
CA VAL A 81 10.91 4.77 -8.45
C VAL A 81 9.84 5.74 -7.94
N LEU A 82 8.69 5.24 -7.48
CA LEU A 82 7.64 6.07 -6.89
C LEU A 82 8.10 6.77 -5.61
N ASN A 83 8.93 6.11 -4.82
CA ASN A 83 9.50 6.68 -3.59
C ASN A 83 10.68 7.63 -3.82
N LEU A 84 11.21 7.76 -5.06
CA LEU A 84 12.19 8.80 -5.37
C LEU A 84 11.62 10.22 -5.21
N LEU A 85 10.33 10.41 -5.47
CA LEU A 85 9.70 11.73 -5.29
C LEU A 85 9.72 12.20 -3.82
N PRO A 86 9.19 11.45 -2.83
CA PRO A 86 9.31 11.84 -1.44
C PRO A 86 10.76 11.89 -0.95
N ALA A 87 11.64 10.99 -1.43
CA ALA A 87 13.07 11.03 -1.11
C ALA A 87 13.74 12.33 -1.59
N TRP A 88 13.42 12.77 -2.81
CA TRP A 88 13.90 14.02 -3.38
C TRP A 88 13.36 15.24 -2.61
N ILE A 89 12.06 15.27 -2.28
CA ILE A 89 11.48 16.34 -1.46
C ILE A 89 12.22 16.46 -0.13
N ALA A 90 12.49 15.34 0.54
CA ALA A 90 13.22 15.34 1.81
C ALA A 90 14.68 15.79 1.66
N SER A 91 15.32 15.55 0.51
CA SER A 91 16.68 16.01 0.26
C SER A 91 16.78 17.49 -0.12
N ALA A 92 15.71 18.04 -0.72
CA ALA A 92 15.68 19.41 -1.26
C ALA A 92 14.98 20.41 -0.32
N THR A 93 14.33 19.97 0.74
CA THR A 93 13.54 20.80 1.66
C THR A 93 13.79 20.38 3.12
N PRO A 94 13.41 21.19 4.12
CA PRO A 94 13.49 20.81 5.54
C PRO A 94 12.42 19.77 5.97
N ILE A 95 11.59 19.27 5.04
CA ILE A 95 10.56 18.26 5.33
C ILE A 95 11.24 16.88 5.43
N ASP A 96 11.00 16.14 6.51
CA ASP A 96 11.51 14.78 6.66
C ASP A 96 10.86 13.79 5.65
N GLY A 97 11.55 12.68 5.41
CA GLY A 97 11.13 11.71 4.38
C GLY A 97 9.76 11.09 4.65
N VAL A 98 9.42 10.84 5.92
CA VAL A 98 8.13 10.25 6.31
C VAL A 98 6.99 11.22 6.03
N THR A 99 7.17 12.49 6.40
CA THR A 99 6.20 13.56 6.12
C THR A 99 6.05 13.78 4.61
N ALA A 100 7.17 13.84 3.86
CA ALA A 100 7.17 13.96 2.41
C ALA A 100 6.39 12.81 1.74
N LEU A 101 6.62 11.57 2.18
CA LEU A 101 5.88 10.40 1.70
C LEU A 101 4.37 10.53 1.95
N ARG A 102 3.97 10.88 3.17
CA ARG A 102 2.56 11.06 3.52
C ARG A 102 1.90 12.12 2.65
N LEU A 103 2.55 13.25 2.42
CA LEU A 103 2.05 14.31 1.54
C LEU A 103 1.90 13.84 0.09
N CYS A 104 2.86 13.07 -0.44
CA CYS A 104 2.76 12.49 -1.79
C CYS A 104 1.59 11.53 -1.91
N VAL A 105 1.35 10.66 -0.91
CA VAL A 105 0.23 9.72 -0.92
C VAL A 105 -1.11 10.45 -0.78
N LEU A 106 -1.21 11.47 0.06
CA LEU A 106 -2.40 12.32 0.17
C LEU A 106 -2.67 13.07 -1.14
N ALA A 107 -1.63 13.55 -1.83
CA ALA A 107 -1.77 14.20 -3.13
C ALA A 107 -2.26 13.22 -4.21
N LEU A 108 -1.73 11.99 -4.24
CA LEU A 108 -2.23 10.91 -5.11
C LEU A 108 -3.70 10.63 -4.82
N GLY A 109 -4.07 10.48 -3.55
CA GLY A 109 -5.46 10.28 -3.14
C GLY A 109 -6.37 11.41 -3.57
N GLY A 110 -5.95 12.67 -3.43
CA GLY A 110 -6.67 13.84 -3.92
C GLY A 110 -6.87 13.85 -5.43
N ALA A 111 -5.84 13.45 -6.19
CA ALA A 111 -5.93 13.29 -7.64
C ALA A 111 -6.92 12.16 -8.03
N CYS A 112 -6.82 11.00 -7.38
CA CYS A 112 -7.75 9.88 -7.57
C CYS A 112 -9.19 10.26 -7.20
N TRP A 113 -9.37 11.06 -6.14
CA TRP A 113 -10.68 11.60 -5.76
C TRP A 113 -11.26 12.49 -6.85
N ALA A 114 -10.49 13.48 -7.32
CA ALA A 114 -10.93 14.37 -8.41
C ALA A 114 -11.28 13.60 -9.69
N LEU A 115 -10.51 12.57 -10.04
CA LEU A 115 -10.76 11.70 -11.19
C LEU A 115 -12.00 10.82 -10.98
N SER A 116 -12.21 10.28 -9.78
CA SER A 116 -13.41 9.52 -9.41
C SER A 116 -14.68 10.36 -9.59
N LEU A 117 -14.66 11.61 -9.15
CA LEU A 117 -15.80 12.53 -9.30
C LEU A 117 -16.12 12.83 -10.78
N ARG A 118 -15.10 12.86 -11.64
CA ARG A 118 -15.25 13.11 -13.10
C ARG A 118 -15.66 11.86 -13.88
N ALA A 119 -15.28 10.69 -13.40
CA ALA A 119 -15.54 9.41 -14.07
C ALA A 119 -16.99 8.96 -13.98
N ARG A 120 -17.73 9.39 -12.95
CA ARG A 120 -19.07 8.91 -12.60
C ARG A 120 -20.17 9.45 -13.49
N ASP A 121 -21.24 8.68 -13.62
CA ASP A 121 -22.51 9.12 -14.19
C ASP A 121 -23.50 9.54 -13.10
N ARG A 122 -23.38 10.78 -12.66
CA ARG A 122 -24.22 11.34 -11.59
C ARG A 122 -25.73 11.35 -11.91
N ALA A 123 -26.11 11.27 -13.16
CA ALA A 123 -27.51 11.24 -13.56
C ALA A 123 -28.15 9.87 -13.27
N ALA A 124 -27.37 8.80 -13.35
CA ALA A 124 -27.82 7.44 -13.06
C ALA A 124 -27.78 7.06 -11.57
N GLU A 125 -27.21 7.93 -10.70
CA GLU A 125 -27.04 7.68 -9.27
C GLU A 125 -28.21 8.24 -8.46
N GLY A 126 -28.73 7.46 -7.50
CA GLY A 126 -29.66 7.96 -6.50
C GLY A 126 -28.99 8.95 -5.52
N PRO A 127 -29.79 9.71 -4.74
CA PRO A 127 -29.24 10.73 -3.85
C PRO A 127 -28.27 10.19 -2.77
N ALA A 128 -28.58 9.05 -2.15
CA ALA A 128 -27.74 8.43 -1.14
C ALA A 128 -26.49 7.78 -1.75
N GLU A 129 -26.65 7.08 -2.87
CA GLU A 129 -25.53 6.52 -3.64
C GLU A 129 -24.56 7.63 -4.06
N ARG A 130 -25.08 8.74 -4.57
CA ARG A 130 -24.28 9.89 -4.99
C ARG A 130 -23.48 10.48 -3.85
N ALA A 131 -24.13 10.69 -2.69
CA ALA A 131 -23.49 11.25 -1.49
C ALA A 131 -22.39 10.30 -0.97
N PHE A 132 -22.64 8.99 -0.96
CA PHE A 132 -21.65 8.00 -0.54
C PHE A 132 -20.46 7.94 -1.51
N LEU A 133 -20.72 7.87 -2.80
CA LEU A 133 -19.67 7.83 -3.82
C LEU A 133 -18.85 9.13 -3.89
N ASP A 134 -19.37 10.26 -3.41
CA ASP A 134 -18.60 11.50 -3.28
C ASP A 134 -17.49 11.39 -2.21
N VAL A 135 -17.66 10.55 -1.19
CA VAL A 135 -16.69 10.37 -0.09
C VAL A 135 -15.88 9.07 -0.20
N LEU A 136 -16.34 8.11 -0.97
CA LEU A 136 -15.71 6.80 -1.09
C LEU A 136 -14.19 6.86 -1.40
N PRO A 137 -13.68 7.77 -2.27
CA PRO A 137 -12.23 7.87 -2.48
C PRO A 137 -11.44 8.29 -1.24
N ALA A 138 -12.05 9.10 -0.35
CA ALA A 138 -11.41 9.46 0.91
C ALA A 138 -11.37 8.27 1.89
N LEU A 139 -12.42 7.44 1.92
CA LEU A 139 -12.42 6.19 2.70
C LEU A 139 -11.35 5.23 2.18
N PHE A 140 -11.25 5.02 0.86
CA PHE A 140 -10.19 4.20 0.27
C PHE A 140 -8.79 4.71 0.63
N LEU A 141 -8.58 6.02 0.70
CA LEU A 141 -7.29 6.61 1.02
C LEU A 141 -6.95 6.48 2.51
N LEU A 142 -7.92 6.71 3.40
CA LEU A 142 -7.62 6.91 4.82
C LEU A 142 -7.88 5.65 5.68
N ASP A 143 -8.81 4.78 5.27
CA ASP A 143 -9.24 3.65 6.10
C ASP A 143 -8.35 2.39 5.97
N ALA A 144 -7.18 2.50 5.32
CA ALA A 144 -6.20 1.40 5.26
C ALA A 144 -5.47 1.15 6.60
N GLY A 145 -5.68 2.00 7.60
CA GLY A 145 -5.11 1.85 8.92
C GLY A 145 -3.58 1.86 8.92
N TYR A 146 -2.98 0.88 9.59
CA TYR A 146 -1.52 0.72 9.63
C TYR A 146 -0.91 0.39 8.26
N ASP A 147 -1.70 -0.18 7.34
CA ASP A 147 -1.26 -0.51 5.98
C ASP A 147 -1.31 0.70 5.02
N PHE A 148 -1.49 1.93 5.52
CA PHE A 148 -1.43 3.16 4.74
C PHE A 148 -0.11 3.27 3.98
N ALA A 149 -0.19 3.62 2.69
CA ALA A 149 0.93 3.72 1.75
C ALA A 149 1.59 2.38 1.35
N GLN A 150 1.09 1.23 1.82
CA GLN A 150 1.48 -0.07 1.30
C GLN A 150 1.14 -0.21 -0.19
N ARG A 151 1.85 -1.06 -0.89
CA ARG A 151 1.71 -1.30 -2.35
C ARG A 151 0.28 -1.66 -2.74
N GLU A 152 -0.36 -2.52 -1.97
CA GLU A 152 -1.74 -2.96 -2.12
C GLU A 152 -2.73 -1.80 -1.90
N HIS A 153 -2.47 -0.96 -0.91
CA HIS A 153 -3.27 0.23 -0.66
C HIS A 153 -3.13 1.25 -1.79
N LEU A 154 -1.90 1.56 -2.23
CA LEU A 154 -1.66 2.47 -3.36
C LEU A 154 -2.35 1.98 -4.63
N MET A 155 -2.29 0.67 -4.90
CA MET A 155 -3.00 0.05 -6.01
C MET A 155 -4.51 0.21 -5.88
N ALA A 156 -5.11 -0.03 -4.71
CA ALA A 156 -6.56 0.09 -4.52
C ALA A 156 -7.03 1.54 -4.71
N VAL A 157 -6.28 2.53 -4.18
CA VAL A 157 -6.56 3.97 -4.38
C VAL A 157 -6.50 4.34 -5.87
N ALA A 158 -5.49 3.87 -6.60
CA ALA A 158 -5.34 4.12 -8.03
C ALA A 158 -6.40 3.38 -8.87
N ALA A 159 -6.85 2.20 -8.44
CA ALA A 159 -7.84 1.38 -9.15
C ALA A 159 -9.27 1.91 -9.01
N LEU A 160 -9.61 2.61 -7.93
CA LEU A 160 -10.99 3.08 -7.71
C LEU A 160 -11.54 3.96 -8.85
N PRO A 161 -10.86 5.04 -9.30
CA PRO A 161 -11.35 5.84 -10.43
C PRO A 161 -11.46 5.02 -11.73
N TYR A 162 -10.60 4.00 -11.92
CA TYR A 162 -10.66 3.10 -13.06
C TYR A 162 -11.91 2.21 -13.01
N VAL A 163 -12.26 1.63 -11.86
CA VAL A 163 -13.48 0.82 -11.68
C VAL A 163 -14.72 1.67 -11.93
N LEU A 164 -14.77 2.90 -11.41
CA LEU A 164 -15.86 3.86 -11.64
C LEU A 164 -15.98 4.24 -13.13
N ALA A 165 -14.87 4.52 -13.80
CA ALA A 165 -14.84 4.81 -15.23
C ALA A 165 -15.27 3.60 -16.05
N SER A 166 -14.86 2.39 -15.66
CA SER A 166 -15.19 1.15 -16.36
C SER A 166 -16.69 0.83 -16.29
N ALA A 167 -17.39 1.25 -15.24
CA ALA A 167 -18.84 1.14 -15.16
C ALA A 167 -19.55 1.95 -16.27
N ARG A 168 -19.05 3.13 -16.59
CA ARG A 168 -19.53 3.92 -17.74
C ARG A 168 -19.13 3.32 -19.08
N ARG A 169 -17.89 2.83 -19.19
CA ARG A 169 -17.41 2.15 -20.40
C ARG A 169 -18.28 0.93 -20.72
N ALA A 170 -18.65 0.14 -19.70
CA ALA A 170 -19.56 -1.01 -19.86
C ALA A 170 -20.96 -0.61 -20.37
N ALA A 171 -21.47 0.58 -20.01
CA ALA A 171 -22.70 1.15 -20.56
C ALA A 171 -22.53 1.71 -21.99
N GLY A 172 -21.28 1.80 -22.45
CA GLY A 172 -20.94 2.31 -23.77
C GLY A 172 -20.62 3.80 -23.80
N ASP A 173 -20.46 4.45 -22.64
CA ASP A 173 -20.09 5.86 -22.55
C ASP A 173 -18.58 6.08 -22.60
N VAL A 174 -18.20 7.34 -22.81
CA VAL A 174 -16.82 7.81 -22.75
C VAL A 174 -16.62 8.64 -21.47
N PRO A 175 -16.03 8.07 -20.42
CA PRO A 175 -15.83 8.80 -19.17
C PRO A 175 -14.82 9.94 -19.34
N ARG A 176 -15.09 11.07 -18.65
CA ARG A 176 -14.15 12.20 -18.64
C ARG A 176 -12.88 11.82 -17.86
N GLY A 177 -11.73 12.23 -18.38
CA GLY A 177 -10.44 11.96 -17.73
C GLY A 177 -9.91 10.53 -17.93
N ARG A 178 -10.53 9.72 -18.82
CA ARG A 178 -10.18 8.29 -19.03
C ARG A 178 -8.69 8.03 -19.26
N ILE A 179 -7.97 8.95 -19.91
CA ILE A 179 -6.54 8.81 -20.17
C ILE A 179 -5.74 8.90 -18.86
N ALA A 180 -5.96 9.94 -18.07
CA ALA A 180 -5.28 10.09 -16.76
C ALA A 180 -5.65 8.94 -15.81
N ILE A 181 -6.92 8.50 -15.82
CA ILE A 181 -7.40 7.35 -15.05
C ILE A 181 -6.65 6.08 -15.48
N ALA A 182 -6.54 5.82 -16.79
CA ALA A 182 -5.83 4.65 -17.30
C ALA A 182 -4.35 4.65 -16.92
N LEU A 183 -3.67 5.79 -17.00
CA LEU A 183 -2.27 5.92 -16.65
C LEU A 183 -2.03 5.70 -15.14
N ILE A 184 -2.81 6.33 -14.27
CA ILE A 184 -2.67 6.17 -12.82
C ILE A 184 -2.99 4.73 -12.41
N ALA A 185 -4.06 4.15 -12.93
CA ALA A 185 -4.42 2.77 -12.64
C ALA A 185 -3.37 1.78 -13.15
N ALA A 186 -2.82 2.00 -14.36
CA ALA A 186 -1.76 1.16 -14.91
C ALA A 186 -0.50 1.16 -14.04
N VAL A 187 -0.08 2.33 -13.54
CA VAL A 187 1.03 2.44 -12.59
C VAL A 187 0.71 1.70 -11.29
N GLY A 188 -0.50 1.87 -10.74
CA GLY A 188 -0.94 1.15 -9.55
C GLY A 188 -0.88 -0.37 -9.73
N PHE A 189 -1.41 -0.88 -10.85
CA PHE A 189 -1.36 -2.32 -11.15
C PHE A 189 0.06 -2.82 -11.46
N ALA A 190 0.96 -1.98 -11.98
CA ALA A 190 2.33 -2.36 -12.29
C ALA A 190 3.25 -2.46 -11.05
N ILE A 191 2.80 -2.03 -9.86
CA ILE A 191 3.60 -2.14 -8.62
C ILE A 191 3.93 -3.60 -8.31
N LYS A 192 2.95 -4.53 -8.53
CA LYS A 192 3.17 -5.98 -8.40
C LYS A 192 2.46 -6.73 -9.53
N PRO A 193 3.05 -7.76 -10.12
CA PRO A 193 2.44 -8.52 -11.22
C PRO A 193 1.12 -9.19 -10.82
N TYR A 194 0.96 -9.55 -9.58
CA TYR A 194 -0.25 -10.18 -9.04
C TYR A 194 -1.50 -9.30 -9.17
N PHE A 195 -1.34 -7.97 -9.24
CA PHE A 195 -2.47 -7.04 -9.33
C PHE A 195 -3.19 -7.06 -10.69
N LEU A 196 -2.60 -7.71 -11.71
CA LEU A 196 -3.21 -7.86 -13.04
C LEU A 196 -4.54 -8.62 -13.03
N GLY A 197 -4.84 -9.39 -11.99
CA GLY A 197 -6.13 -10.05 -11.82
C GLY A 197 -7.30 -9.05 -11.80
N ILE A 198 -7.10 -7.85 -11.23
CA ILE A 198 -8.12 -6.82 -11.13
C ILE A 198 -8.49 -6.25 -12.51
N PRO A 199 -7.56 -5.63 -13.27
CA PRO A 199 -7.89 -5.12 -14.59
C PRO A 199 -8.27 -6.23 -15.56
N GLY A 200 -7.74 -7.44 -15.43
CA GLY A 200 -8.11 -8.58 -16.25
C GLY A 200 -9.60 -8.90 -16.16
N LEU A 201 -10.15 -9.03 -14.95
CA LEU A 201 -11.57 -9.30 -14.73
C LEU A 201 -12.46 -8.10 -15.13
N VAL A 202 -12.04 -6.88 -14.82
CA VAL A 202 -12.78 -5.66 -15.16
C VAL A 202 -12.83 -5.45 -16.67
N GLU A 203 -11.70 -5.57 -17.39
CA GLU A 203 -11.65 -5.43 -18.85
C GLU A 203 -12.43 -6.55 -19.56
N LEU A 204 -12.39 -7.77 -19.06
CA LEU A 204 -13.21 -8.86 -19.58
C LEU A 204 -14.69 -8.54 -19.49
N ALA A 205 -15.16 -8.01 -18.35
CA ALA A 205 -16.54 -7.58 -18.19
C ALA A 205 -16.92 -6.44 -19.14
N VAL A 206 -16.05 -5.44 -19.31
CA VAL A 206 -16.25 -4.35 -20.27
C VAL A 206 -16.32 -4.91 -21.70
N LEU A 207 -15.39 -5.80 -22.08
CA LEU A 207 -15.37 -6.47 -23.38
C LEU A 207 -16.68 -7.21 -23.68
N ILE A 208 -17.18 -7.99 -22.73
CA ILE A 208 -18.47 -8.71 -22.84
C ILE A 208 -19.63 -7.72 -23.03
N CYS A 209 -19.61 -6.59 -22.31
CA CYS A 209 -20.64 -5.56 -22.41
C CYS A 209 -20.66 -4.85 -23.77
N VAL A 210 -19.52 -4.35 -24.23
CA VAL A 210 -19.49 -3.48 -25.41
C VAL A 210 -19.16 -4.20 -26.71
N GLY A 211 -18.65 -5.44 -26.62
CA GLY A 211 -18.19 -6.25 -27.74
C GLY A 211 -16.78 -5.89 -28.21
N TRP A 212 -16.10 -6.86 -28.84
CA TRP A 212 -14.68 -6.79 -29.18
C TRP A 212 -14.31 -5.60 -30.09
N ARG A 213 -15.16 -5.26 -31.09
CA ARG A 213 -14.87 -4.15 -32.02
C ARG A 213 -14.83 -2.79 -31.33
N ARG A 214 -15.70 -2.56 -30.36
CA ARG A 214 -15.74 -1.30 -29.61
C ARG A 214 -14.65 -1.25 -28.55
N TRP A 215 -14.40 -2.38 -27.88
CA TRP A 215 -13.33 -2.51 -26.90
C TRP A 215 -11.95 -2.26 -27.51
N LEU A 216 -11.66 -2.78 -28.72
CA LEU A 216 -10.39 -2.54 -29.44
C LEU A 216 -10.17 -1.06 -29.80
N ARG A 217 -11.23 -0.27 -29.94
CA ARG A 217 -11.16 1.18 -30.22
C ARG A 217 -11.03 2.02 -28.96
N ASP A 218 -11.19 1.44 -27.78
CA ASP A 218 -11.03 2.14 -26.52
C ASP A 218 -9.53 2.28 -26.19
N PRO A 219 -9.00 3.50 -25.96
CA PRO A 219 -7.58 3.67 -25.63
C PRO A 219 -7.18 3.14 -24.25
N VAL A 220 -8.12 2.93 -23.31
CA VAL A 220 -7.84 2.57 -21.92
C VAL A 220 -7.02 1.29 -21.81
N PRO A 221 -7.43 0.12 -22.33
CA PRO A 221 -6.65 -1.12 -22.20
C PRO A 221 -5.28 -1.00 -22.88
N TRP A 222 -5.19 -0.28 -24.01
CA TRP A 222 -3.93 -0.11 -24.74
C TRP A 222 -2.93 0.77 -24.01
N LEU A 223 -3.39 1.86 -23.36
CA LEU A 223 -2.53 2.69 -22.53
C LEU A 223 -2.01 1.91 -21.33
N MET A 224 -2.88 1.09 -20.71
CA MET A 224 -2.46 0.24 -19.61
C MET A 224 -1.43 -0.80 -20.07
N ALA A 225 -1.65 -1.44 -21.21
CA ALA A 225 -0.70 -2.37 -21.82
C ALA A 225 0.62 -1.69 -22.17
N ALA A 226 0.59 -0.45 -22.70
CA ALA A 226 1.78 0.32 -23.03
C ALA A 226 2.62 0.65 -21.77
N VAL A 227 1.98 1.08 -20.67
CA VAL A 227 2.67 1.30 -19.39
C VAL A 227 3.36 0.02 -18.92
N TRP A 228 2.67 -1.12 -18.99
CA TRP A 228 3.23 -2.42 -18.65
C TRP A 228 4.39 -2.81 -19.57
N ALA A 229 4.27 -2.61 -20.87
CA ALA A 229 5.33 -2.91 -21.82
C ALA A 229 6.60 -2.08 -21.53
N VAL A 230 6.45 -0.78 -21.28
CA VAL A 230 7.56 0.10 -20.90
C VAL A 230 8.18 -0.34 -19.58
N TYR A 231 7.34 -0.69 -18.60
CA TYR A 231 7.82 -1.16 -17.29
C TYR A 231 8.59 -2.48 -17.43
N LEU A 232 8.07 -3.47 -18.15
CA LEU A 232 8.76 -4.73 -18.38
C LEU A 232 10.07 -4.54 -19.14
N ALA A 233 10.10 -3.63 -20.13
CA ALA A 233 11.33 -3.29 -20.85
C ALA A 233 12.38 -2.63 -19.94
N SER A 234 11.96 -1.97 -18.86
CA SER A 234 12.88 -1.34 -17.91
C SER A 234 13.75 -2.35 -17.14
N PHE A 235 13.31 -3.59 -16.98
CA PHE A 235 14.09 -4.61 -16.26
C PHE A 235 15.42 -4.91 -16.94
N PRO A 236 15.47 -5.34 -18.20
CA PRO A 236 16.75 -5.59 -18.85
C PRO A 236 17.54 -4.31 -19.17
N LEU A 237 16.86 -3.16 -19.38
CA LEU A 237 17.52 -1.93 -19.83
C LEU A 237 18.05 -1.07 -18.68
N VAL A 238 17.32 -0.99 -17.56
CA VAL A 238 17.63 -0.08 -16.43
C VAL A 238 18.02 -0.86 -15.18
N PHE A 239 17.41 -2.03 -14.95
CA PHE A 239 17.59 -2.84 -13.74
C PHE A 239 18.10 -4.25 -14.03
N PRO A 240 19.17 -4.45 -14.85
CA PRO A 240 19.64 -5.80 -15.21
C PRO A 240 20.05 -6.62 -13.99
N ALA A 241 20.56 -5.97 -12.93
CA ALA A 241 20.92 -6.62 -11.68
C ALA A 241 19.72 -7.26 -10.95
N TYR A 242 18.50 -6.76 -11.15
CA TYR A 242 17.31 -7.41 -10.62
C TYR A 242 17.13 -8.81 -11.20
N LEU A 243 17.27 -8.94 -12.53
CA LEU A 243 17.12 -10.23 -13.21
C LEU A 243 18.28 -11.20 -12.90
N GLY A 244 19.51 -10.68 -12.86
CA GLY A 244 20.71 -11.51 -12.70
C GLY A 244 21.05 -11.89 -11.27
N SER A 245 20.66 -11.07 -10.27
CA SER A 245 21.07 -11.28 -8.87
C SER A 245 19.90 -11.46 -7.94
N VAL A 246 18.85 -10.63 -8.05
CA VAL A 246 17.75 -10.64 -7.09
C VAL A 246 16.71 -11.71 -7.42
N LEU A 247 16.34 -11.86 -8.69
CA LEU A 247 15.35 -12.86 -9.11
C LEU A 247 15.74 -14.30 -8.74
N PRO A 248 17.02 -14.74 -8.88
CA PRO A 248 17.45 -16.04 -8.36
C PRO A 248 17.31 -16.17 -6.84
N LEU A 249 17.67 -15.12 -6.07
CA LEU A 249 17.48 -15.12 -4.61
C LEU A 249 16.00 -15.24 -4.21
N ILE A 250 15.11 -14.56 -4.95
CA ILE A 250 13.65 -14.67 -4.72
C ILE A 250 13.21 -16.11 -4.95
N TRP A 251 13.65 -16.71 -6.05
CA TRP A 251 13.26 -18.06 -6.44
C TRP A 251 13.74 -19.12 -5.46
N ASP A 252 14.99 -19.00 -5.03
CA ASP A 252 15.63 -20.02 -4.19
C ASP A 252 15.19 -19.94 -2.71
N TYR A 253 14.84 -18.74 -2.20
CA TYR A 253 14.65 -18.55 -0.76
C TYR A 253 13.44 -17.74 -0.34
N TYR A 254 12.93 -16.82 -1.18
CA TYR A 254 11.88 -15.91 -0.74
C TYR A 254 10.47 -16.42 -1.01
N LEU A 255 10.26 -17.17 -2.08
CA LEU A 255 8.91 -17.61 -2.44
C LEU A 255 8.27 -18.43 -1.33
N ASP A 256 9.03 -19.35 -0.73
CA ASP A 256 8.52 -20.24 0.33
C ASP A 256 8.72 -19.66 1.75
N LEU A 257 9.50 -18.60 1.92
CA LEU A 257 9.75 -17.99 3.22
C LEU A 257 8.44 -17.48 3.85
N GLY A 258 8.02 -18.09 4.98
CA GLY A 258 6.75 -17.78 5.64
C GLY A 258 5.52 -18.04 4.76
N GLY A 259 5.65 -18.85 3.70
CA GLY A 259 4.57 -19.23 2.81
C GLY A 259 3.58 -20.19 3.45
N LEU A 260 2.30 -19.99 3.14
CA LEU A 260 1.20 -20.88 3.49
C LEU A 260 0.77 -21.65 2.24
N SER A 261 0.20 -22.84 2.38
CA SER A 261 -0.48 -23.45 1.24
C SER A 261 -1.63 -22.55 0.77
N MET A 262 -1.98 -22.61 -0.52
CA MET A 262 -3.10 -21.83 -1.07
C MET A 262 -4.41 -22.03 -0.29
N LEU A 263 -4.62 -23.24 0.24
CA LEU A 263 -5.77 -23.53 1.07
C LEU A 263 -5.67 -22.86 2.45
N GLN A 264 -4.50 -22.91 3.11
CA GLN A 264 -4.31 -22.28 4.41
C GLN A 264 -4.48 -20.76 4.36
N VAL A 265 -4.11 -20.12 3.25
CA VAL A 265 -4.32 -18.66 3.07
C VAL A 265 -5.79 -18.30 3.21
N LEU A 266 -6.72 -19.12 2.69
CA LEU A 266 -8.17 -18.87 2.77
C LEU A 266 -8.69 -18.90 4.21
N PHE A 267 -7.98 -19.57 5.12
CA PHE A 267 -8.35 -19.69 6.54
C PHE A 267 -7.62 -18.66 7.44
N VAL A 268 -6.81 -17.76 6.87
CA VAL A 268 -6.28 -16.63 7.64
C VAL A 268 -7.47 -15.81 8.16
N PRO A 269 -7.55 -15.52 9.47
CA PRO A 269 -8.75 -14.93 10.08
C PRO A 269 -9.23 -13.66 9.40
N ARG A 270 -8.34 -12.73 9.06
CA ARG A 270 -8.68 -11.48 8.37
C ARG A 270 -9.22 -11.73 6.96
N LEU A 271 -8.60 -12.64 6.19
CA LEU A 271 -9.12 -12.99 4.86
C LEU A 271 -10.46 -13.71 4.98
N GLY A 272 -10.62 -14.61 5.95
CA GLY A 272 -11.89 -15.29 6.23
C GLY A 272 -13.02 -14.30 6.51
N ALA A 273 -12.76 -13.27 7.34
CA ALA A 273 -13.73 -12.20 7.63
C ALA A 273 -14.08 -11.41 6.35
N ALA A 274 -13.09 -11.05 5.55
CA ALA A 274 -13.31 -10.35 4.28
C ALA A 274 -14.13 -11.20 3.28
N LEU A 275 -13.88 -12.52 3.22
CA LEU A 275 -14.64 -13.44 2.37
C LEU A 275 -16.08 -13.66 2.88
N CYS A 276 -16.30 -13.73 4.20
CA CYS A 276 -17.64 -13.79 4.80
C CYS A 276 -18.47 -12.55 4.42
N LEU A 277 -17.86 -11.37 4.31
CA LEU A 277 -18.52 -10.18 3.80
C LEU A 277 -18.71 -10.26 2.28
N LEU A 278 -17.68 -10.63 1.53
CA LEU A 278 -17.67 -10.56 0.06
C LEU A 278 -18.62 -11.57 -0.59
N ILE A 279 -18.68 -12.83 -0.12
CA ILE A 279 -19.45 -13.91 -0.75
C ILE A 279 -20.94 -13.55 -0.91
N PRO A 280 -21.68 -13.11 0.15
CA PRO A 280 -23.07 -12.71 -0.02
C PRO A 280 -23.23 -11.48 -0.92
N LEU A 281 -22.27 -10.55 -0.90
CA LEU A 281 -22.31 -9.38 -1.77
C LEU A 281 -22.13 -9.74 -3.24
N LEU A 282 -21.28 -10.71 -3.56
CA LEU A 282 -21.15 -11.28 -4.91
C LEU A 282 -22.50 -11.84 -5.39
N TRP A 283 -23.13 -12.65 -4.55
CA TRP A 283 -24.42 -13.23 -4.88
C TRP A 283 -25.48 -12.15 -5.17
N ILE A 284 -25.57 -11.10 -4.31
CA ILE A 284 -26.49 -9.98 -4.52
C ILE A 284 -26.15 -9.23 -5.81
N ALA A 285 -24.87 -8.92 -6.06
CA ALA A 285 -24.43 -8.15 -7.22
C ALA A 285 -24.71 -8.87 -8.55
N PHE A 286 -24.58 -10.20 -8.59
CA PHE A 286 -24.74 -10.97 -9.82
C PHE A 286 -26.15 -11.57 -10.01
N ARG A 287 -26.99 -11.65 -8.97
CA ARG A 287 -28.36 -12.16 -9.09
C ARG A 287 -29.34 -11.21 -9.79
N THR A 288 -28.99 -9.93 -9.92
CA THR A 288 -29.89 -8.95 -10.54
C THR A 288 -30.11 -9.25 -12.03
N SER A 289 -31.36 -9.23 -12.48
CA SER A 289 -31.75 -9.37 -13.89
C SER A 289 -31.44 -8.14 -14.75
N VAL A 290 -31.02 -7.03 -14.14
CA VAL A 290 -30.72 -5.79 -14.87
C VAL A 290 -29.50 -6.02 -15.75
N PRO A 291 -29.58 -5.78 -17.08
CA PRO A 291 -28.43 -5.92 -17.97
C PRO A 291 -27.25 -5.03 -17.55
N LEU A 292 -26.03 -5.56 -17.67
CA LEU A 292 -24.81 -4.81 -17.35
C LEU A 292 -24.69 -3.48 -18.09
N ARG A 293 -25.27 -3.39 -19.31
CA ARG A 293 -25.27 -2.19 -20.14
C ARG A 293 -26.21 -1.08 -19.67
N ALA A 294 -27.12 -1.39 -18.75
CA ALA A 294 -28.03 -0.37 -18.23
C ALA A 294 -27.23 0.67 -17.41
N PRO A 295 -27.56 1.96 -17.54
CA PRO A 295 -26.85 3.02 -16.81
C PRO A 295 -26.78 2.72 -15.31
N GLY A 296 -25.60 2.83 -14.72
CA GLY A 296 -25.35 2.55 -13.31
C GLY A 296 -25.36 1.07 -12.89
N ALA A 297 -25.86 0.13 -13.70
CA ALA A 297 -26.00 -1.28 -13.33
C ALA A 297 -24.65 -2.03 -13.22
N ALA A 298 -23.65 -1.60 -13.95
CA ALA A 298 -22.34 -2.26 -13.99
C ALA A 298 -21.50 -2.05 -12.72
N LEU A 299 -21.65 -0.92 -12.03
CA LEU A 299 -20.75 -0.54 -10.92
C LEU A 299 -20.64 -1.60 -9.81
N PRO A 300 -21.73 -2.13 -9.22
CA PRO A 300 -21.59 -3.14 -8.17
C PRO A 300 -20.87 -4.39 -8.66
N ARG A 301 -21.15 -4.83 -9.89
CA ARG A 301 -20.53 -6.04 -10.46
C ARG A 301 -19.04 -5.82 -10.75
N LEU A 302 -18.64 -4.64 -11.20
CA LEU A 302 -17.23 -4.30 -11.44
C LEU A 302 -16.47 -4.14 -10.12
N MET A 303 -17.09 -3.59 -9.07
CA MET A 303 -16.51 -3.59 -7.72
C MET A 303 -16.34 -5.02 -7.18
N ALA A 304 -17.34 -5.88 -7.41
CA ALA A 304 -17.27 -7.30 -7.05
C ALA A 304 -16.13 -8.03 -7.79
N LEU A 305 -15.96 -7.77 -9.09
CA LEU A 305 -14.87 -8.33 -9.90
C LEU A 305 -13.50 -7.77 -9.47
N ALA A 306 -13.42 -6.51 -9.09
CA ALA A 306 -12.20 -5.94 -8.53
C ALA A 306 -11.82 -6.61 -7.21
N ALA A 307 -12.80 -6.83 -6.32
CA ALA A 307 -12.58 -7.59 -5.08
C ALA A 307 -12.13 -9.03 -5.35
N LEU A 308 -12.74 -9.73 -6.33
CA LEU A 308 -12.31 -11.08 -6.74
C LEU A 308 -10.89 -11.09 -7.31
N GLY A 309 -10.52 -10.10 -8.12
CA GLY A 309 -9.14 -9.94 -8.60
C GLY A 309 -8.15 -9.71 -7.47
N ALA A 310 -8.55 -8.97 -6.42
CA ALA A 310 -7.77 -8.78 -5.22
C ALA A 310 -7.64 -10.08 -4.40
N VAL A 311 -8.71 -10.87 -4.28
CA VAL A 311 -8.65 -12.23 -3.67
C VAL A 311 -7.66 -13.11 -4.41
N ALA A 312 -7.74 -13.16 -5.74
CA ALA A 312 -6.80 -13.92 -6.56
C ALA A 312 -5.35 -13.48 -6.31
N SER A 313 -5.11 -12.16 -6.23
CA SER A 313 -3.79 -11.61 -5.91
C SER A 313 -3.29 -12.05 -4.53
N ALA A 314 -4.12 -12.00 -3.49
CA ALA A 314 -3.76 -12.40 -2.14
C ALA A 314 -3.45 -13.92 -2.05
N VAL A 315 -4.26 -14.75 -2.71
CA VAL A 315 -4.09 -16.21 -2.71
C VAL A 315 -2.82 -16.62 -3.46
N VAL A 316 -2.55 -16.03 -4.63
CA VAL A 316 -1.34 -16.37 -5.42
C VAL A 316 -0.06 -15.96 -4.69
N GLN A 317 -0.08 -14.90 -3.89
CA GLN A 317 1.06 -14.51 -3.05
C GLN A 317 1.29 -15.45 -1.88
N HIS A 318 0.31 -16.23 -1.46
CA HIS A 318 0.27 -17.29 -0.43
C HIS A 318 1.02 -16.98 0.90
N LYS A 319 1.12 -15.71 1.28
CA LYS A 319 1.78 -15.25 2.53
C LYS A 319 0.79 -14.96 3.66
N GLY A 320 -0.49 -14.69 3.36
CA GLY A 320 -1.52 -14.36 4.35
C GLY A 320 -1.28 -13.04 5.13
N TRP A 321 -0.38 -12.17 4.66
CA TRP A 321 -0.06 -10.90 5.33
C TRP A 321 -1.21 -9.90 5.25
N SER A 322 -1.35 -9.09 6.30
CA SER A 322 -2.47 -8.14 6.48
C SER A 322 -2.71 -7.24 5.27
N TYR A 323 -1.67 -6.66 4.73
CA TYR A 323 -1.78 -5.72 3.62
C TYR A 323 -2.24 -6.36 2.29
N HIS A 324 -2.06 -7.68 2.10
CA HIS A 324 -2.62 -8.38 0.93
C HIS A 324 -4.15 -8.36 0.91
N ILE A 325 -4.78 -8.20 2.08
CA ILE A 325 -6.23 -8.26 2.27
C ILE A 325 -6.88 -6.89 2.11
N VAL A 326 -6.14 -5.80 2.33
CA VAL A 326 -6.63 -4.41 2.26
C VAL A 326 -7.45 -4.11 0.99
N PRO A 327 -7.03 -4.46 -0.24
CA PRO A 327 -7.83 -4.19 -1.43
C PRO A 327 -9.16 -4.95 -1.44
N ILE A 328 -9.18 -6.16 -0.88
CA ILE A 328 -10.40 -6.98 -0.77
C ILE A 328 -11.40 -6.29 0.14
N GLU A 329 -10.95 -5.84 1.31
CA GLU A 329 -11.77 -5.12 2.31
C GLU A 329 -12.31 -3.81 1.74
N LEU A 330 -11.46 -2.99 1.11
CA LEU A 330 -11.86 -1.72 0.54
C LEU A 330 -12.93 -1.89 -0.55
N PHE A 331 -12.75 -2.82 -1.50
CA PHE A 331 -13.73 -3.07 -2.54
C PHE A 331 -14.99 -3.76 -2.03
N ALA A 332 -14.90 -4.68 -1.06
CA ALA A 332 -16.06 -5.34 -0.46
C ALA A 332 -16.92 -4.36 0.35
N CYS A 333 -16.29 -3.54 1.19
CA CYS A 333 -17.00 -2.49 1.96
C CYS A 333 -17.62 -1.44 1.03
N GLY A 334 -16.88 -1.01 0.01
CA GLY A 334 -17.40 -0.10 -1.01
C GLY A 334 -18.61 -0.68 -1.75
N LEU A 335 -18.56 -1.96 -2.13
CA LEU A 335 -19.67 -2.68 -2.74
C LEU A 335 -20.88 -2.77 -1.81
N ALA A 336 -20.66 -3.16 -0.55
CA ALA A 336 -21.72 -3.26 0.47
C ALA A 336 -22.45 -1.92 0.63
N ALA A 337 -21.69 -0.84 0.78
CA ALA A 337 -22.24 0.50 0.98
C ALA A 337 -22.98 1.02 -0.27
N VAL A 338 -22.48 0.75 -1.48
CA VAL A 338 -23.18 1.11 -2.73
C VAL A 338 -24.50 0.35 -2.86
N LEU A 339 -24.51 -0.94 -2.58
CA LEU A 339 -25.74 -1.76 -2.60
C LEU A 339 -26.76 -1.26 -1.55
N ALA A 340 -26.28 -0.97 -0.34
CA ALA A 340 -27.12 -0.43 0.75
C ALA A 340 -27.68 0.96 0.40
N ALA A 341 -26.85 1.86 -0.15
CA ALA A 341 -27.29 3.17 -0.60
C ALA A 341 -28.38 3.09 -1.66
N ARG A 342 -28.22 2.21 -2.66
CA ARG A 342 -29.23 1.96 -3.72
C ARG A 342 -30.52 1.40 -3.15
N TRP A 343 -30.42 0.48 -2.21
CA TRP A 343 -31.59 -0.07 -1.55
C TRP A 343 -32.35 1.01 -0.77
N LEU A 344 -31.66 1.84 -0.01
CA LEU A 344 -32.24 2.97 0.70
C LEU A 344 -32.82 4.03 -0.21
N ASP A 345 -32.19 4.32 -1.35
CA ASP A 345 -32.74 5.25 -2.36
C ASP A 345 -34.06 4.74 -2.96
N ARG A 346 -34.25 3.41 -3.11
CA ARG A 346 -35.50 2.79 -3.57
C ARG A 346 -36.62 2.89 -2.52
N LEU A 347 -36.27 2.79 -1.24
CA LEU A 347 -37.23 2.88 -0.13
C LEU A 347 -37.69 4.30 0.20
N ARG A 348 -37.05 5.32 -0.39
CA ARG A 348 -37.36 6.74 -0.16
C ARG A 348 -38.66 7.20 -0.82
N VAL A 349 -39.75 6.56 -0.44
CA VAL A 349 -41.12 7.00 -0.81
C VAL A 349 -41.69 7.99 0.22
N SER A 350 -41.07 8.13 1.42
CA SER A 350 -41.56 8.95 2.53
C SER A 350 -40.76 10.25 2.74
N THR A 351 -41.45 11.34 2.95
CA THR A 351 -40.87 12.67 3.27
C THR A 351 -40.11 12.72 4.59
N ALA A 352 -40.27 11.70 5.46
CA ALA A 352 -39.60 11.59 6.76
C ALA A 352 -38.22 10.85 6.71
N SER A 353 -37.74 10.44 5.54
CA SER A 353 -36.47 9.70 5.43
C SER A 353 -35.25 10.62 5.71
N PRO A 354 -34.17 10.10 6.36
CA PRO A 354 -32.96 10.87 6.62
C PRO A 354 -32.34 11.39 5.32
N GLY A 355 -31.72 12.57 5.39
CA GLY A 355 -31.07 13.19 4.22
C GLY A 355 -29.95 12.32 3.64
N PRO A 356 -29.64 12.44 2.34
CA PRO A 356 -28.66 11.59 1.64
C PRO A 356 -27.27 11.61 2.29
N TRP A 357 -26.86 12.76 2.80
CA TRP A 357 -25.58 12.94 3.49
C TRP A 357 -25.50 12.21 4.83
N LYS A 358 -26.62 12.10 5.55
CA LYS A 358 -26.69 11.31 6.79
C LYS A 358 -26.59 9.82 6.52
N ILE A 359 -27.23 9.33 5.46
CA ILE A 359 -27.12 7.93 5.02
C ILE A 359 -25.67 7.64 4.60
N ALA A 360 -25.10 8.51 3.77
CA ALA A 360 -23.71 8.36 3.35
C ALA A 360 -22.73 8.38 4.54
N GLY A 361 -23.00 9.21 5.54
CA GLY A 361 -22.25 9.24 6.80
C GLY A 361 -22.36 7.95 7.60
N ALA A 362 -23.57 7.40 7.72
CA ALA A 362 -23.79 6.12 8.41
C ALA A 362 -23.07 4.95 7.69
N LEU A 363 -23.18 4.89 6.36
CA LEU A 363 -22.50 3.87 5.55
C LEU A 363 -20.97 4.03 5.61
N GLY A 364 -20.46 5.26 5.56
CA GLY A 364 -19.06 5.57 5.76
C GLY A 364 -18.57 5.21 7.17
N GLY A 365 -19.39 5.46 8.19
CA GLY A 365 -19.10 5.06 9.56
C GLY A 365 -19.03 3.55 9.75
N LEU A 366 -19.93 2.78 9.12
CA LEU A 366 -19.87 1.31 9.12
C LEU A 366 -18.62 0.80 8.38
N PHE A 367 -18.27 1.42 7.27
CA PHE A 367 -17.04 1.12 6.54
C PHE A 367 -15.81 1.36 7.43
N ALA A 368 -15.72 2.54 8.05
CA ALA A 368 -14.63 2.90 8.94
C ALA A 368 -14.56 1.99 10.17
N LEU A 369 -15.72 1.65 10.77
CA LEU A 369 -15.77 0.70 11.88
C LEU A 369 -15.24 -0.69 11.50
N TYR A 370 -15.57 -1.18 10.29
CA TYR A 370 -15.02 -2.43 9.78
C TYR A 370 -13.50 -2.34 9.59
N ALA A 371 -13.00 -1.23 9.03
CA ALA A 371 -11.58 -1.00 8.87
C ALA A 371 -10.82 -0.97 10.22
N ILE A 372 -11.38 -0.32 11.25
CA ILE A 372 -10.82 -0.32 12.61
C ILE A 372 -10.80 -1.74 13.19
N SER A 373 -11.84 -2.53 13.00
CA SER A 373 -11.93 -3.89 13.57
C SER A 373 -10.94 -4.87 12.94
N ASN A 374 -10.54 -4.66 11.70
CA ASN A 374 -9.61 -5.52 10.96
C ASN A 374 -8.22 -4.91 10.81
N GLY A 375 -8.09 -3.58 10.91
CA GLY A 375 -6.82 -2.87 10.89
C GLY A 375 -6.18 -2.76 12.26
N GLU A 376 -4.90 -2.44 12.30
CA GLU A 376 -4.16 -2.24 13.54
C GLU A 376 -4.22 -0.77 14.03
N ALA A 377 -4.90 0.10 13.30
CA ALA A 377 -5.14 1.48 13.70
C ALA A 377 -6.54 1.62 14.36
N PRO A 378 -6.72 2.48 15.39
CA PRO A 378 -5.73 3.43 15.94
C PRO A 378 -4.79 2.81 16.98
N TRP A 379 -4.86 1.52 17.22
CA TRP A 379 -4.20 0.87 18.35
C TRP A 379 -2.69 1.05 18.31
N LYS A 380 -2.05 0.81 17.18
CA LYS A 380 -0.60 1.04 17.01
C LYS A 380 -0.19 2.50 17.26
N GLN A 381 -1.04 3.47 16.93
CA GLN A 381 -0.76 4.88 17.21
C GLN A 381 -0.87 5.20 18.70
N LEU A 382 -1.85 4.60 19.40
CA LEU A 382 -2.04 4.78 20.84
C LEU A 382 -0.92 4.09 21.64
N GLU A 383 -0.47 2.93 21.21
CA GLU A 383 0.58 2.14 21.84
C GLU A 383 2.01 2.64 21.50
N TYR A 384 2.13 3.52 20.49
CA TYR A 384 3.45 3.96 19.98
C TYR A 384 4.40 4.48 21.07
N PRO A 385 3.99 5.29 22.07
CA PRO A 385 4.91 5.83 23.08
C PRO A 385 5.61 4.75 23.92
N GLY A 386 4.98 3.59 24.10
CA GLY A 386 5.53 2.44 24.83
C GLY A 386 6.04 1.32 23.93
N SER A 387 6.12 1.53 22.61
CA SER A 387 6.51 0.50 21.65
C SER A 387 8.03 0.42 21.49
N ASP A 388 8.50 -0.75 21.00
CA ASP A 388 9.90 -0.96 20.62
C ASP A 388 10.38 0.03 19.58
N VAL A 389 9.50 0.47 18.68
CA VAL A 389 9.81 1.53 17.70
C VAL A 389 10.19 2.83 18.40
N ALA A 390 9.45 3.24 19.41
CA ALA A 390 9.74 4.48 20.13
C ALA A 390 11.04 4.34 20.94
N THR A 391 11.22 3.21 21.65
CA THR A 391 12.43 2.91 22.41
C THR A 391 13.65 2.87 21.52
N LEU A 392 13.61 2.09 20.44
CA LEU A 392 14.71 1.99 19.48
C LEU A 392 15.01 3.36 18.84
N THR A 393 13.99 4.14 18.49
CA THR A 393 14.17 5.50 17.95
C THR A 393 14.91 6.41 18.93
N ALA A 394 14.58 6.35 20.23
CA ALA A 394 15.24 7.15 21.27
C ALA A 394 16.72 6.73 21.41
N GLN A 395 16.99 5.44 21.51
CA GLN A 395 18.36 4.90 21.60
C GLN A 395 19.22 5.27 20.39
N LEU A 396 18.65 5.19 19.18
CA LEU A 396 19.37 5.55 17.96
C LEU A 396 19.64 7.06 17.85
N ARG A 397 18.72 7.90 18.31
CA ARG A 397 18.95 9.36 18.37
C ARG A 397 20.05 9.74 19.36
N GLU A 398 20.14 9.03 20.47
CA GLU A 398 21.14 9.28 21.51
C GLU A 398 22.55 8.83 21.05
N HIS A 399 22.64 7.67 20.40
CA HIS A 399 23.93 7.02 20.17
C HIS A 399 24.42 7.01 18.72
N ALA A 400 23.58 7.38 17.75
CA ALA A 400 23.92 7.27 16.33
C ALA A 400 23.33 8.39 15.44
N ALA A 401 22.96 9.55 16.01
CA ALA A 401 22.31 10.64 15.28
C ALA A 401 23.08 11.03 14.01
N GLY A 402 22.42 10.95 12.84
CA GLY A 402 23.01 11.30 11.54
C GLY A 402 23.97 10.26 10.95
N GLU A 403 24.30 9.21 11.69
CA GLU A 403 25.30 8.20 11.35
C GLU A 403 24.65 6.93 10.73
N ARG A 404 25.51 5.94 10.45
CA ARG A 404 25.08 4.61 10.05
C ARG A 404 24.87 3.71 11.26
N VAL A 405 23.94 2.77 11.11
CA VAL A 405 23.62 1.74 12.10
C VAL A 405 23.60 0.38 11.41
N LEU A 406 24.32 -0.60 11.97
CA LEU A 406 24.18 -1.99 11.59
C LEU A 406 23.06 -2.60 12.43
N VAL A 407 22.10 -3.27 11.79
CA VAL A 407 21.06 -4.01 12.50
C VAL A 407 21.09 -5.47 12.08
N LEU A 408 21.30 -6.35 13.04
CA LEU A 408 21.24 -7.80 12.87
C LEU A 408 19.91 -8.29 13.43
N SER A 409 18.86 -8.28 12.61
CA SER A 409 17.51 -8.71 12.99
C SER A 409 16.85 -9.48 11.85
N PRO A 410 16.03 -10.50 12.16
CA PRO A 410 15.25 -11.23 11.17
C PRO A 410 14.06 -10.42 10.65
N ALA A 411 13.54 -9.52 11.48
CA ALA A 411 12.33 -8.76 11.22
C ALA A 411 12.62 -7.37 10.66
N ILE A 412 11.72 -6.85 9.83
CA ILE A 412 11.75 -5.46 9.38
C ILE A 412 11.24 -4.53 10.49
N TYR A 413 10.18 -4.94 11.22
CA TYR A 413 9.68 -4.25 12.40
C TYR A 413 10.40 -4.77 13.66
N PRO A 414 10.80 -3.91 14.62
CA PRO A 414 10.60 -2.46 14.74
C PRO A 414 11.72 -1.61 14.10
N VAL A 415 12.72 -2.24 13.47
CA VAL A 415 13.89 -1.60 12.87
C VAL A 415 13.47 -0.45 11.95
N PHE A 416 12.58 -0.73 11.02
CA PHE A 416 11.80 0.27 10.34
C PHE A 416 10.41 0.35 11.01
N PRO A 417 9.90 1.51 11.32
CA PRO A 417 10.34 2.86 10.93
C PRO A 417 11.32 3.55 11.90
N ALA A 418 11.88 2.87 12.91
CA ALA A 418 12.75 3.51 13.92
C ALA A 418 13.96 4.21 13.28
N LEU A 419 14.63 3.57 12.30
CA LEU A 419 15.75 4.18 11.56
C LEU A 419 15.32 5.48 10.86
N ASN A 420 14.13 5.51 10.25
CA ASN A 420 13.60 6.70 9.57
C ASN A 420 13.33 7.84 10.57
N TYR A 421 12.75 7.53 11.72
CA TYR A 421 12.44 8.52 12.75
C TYR A 421 13.68 9.04 13.46
N ALA A 422 14.71 8.19 13.61
CA ALA A 422 15.99 8.61 14.19
C ALA A 422 16.86 9.40 13.19
N GLY A 423 16.54 9.38 11.89
CA GLY A 423 17.35 10.04 10.87
C GLY A 423 18.70 9.34 10.62
N VAL A 424 18.78 8.04 10.92
CA VAL A 424 19.99 7.23 10.73
C VAL A 424 19.88 6.36 9.48
N LYS A 425 21.03 5.92 8.94
CA LYS A 425 21.10 5.10 7.72
C LYS A 425 21.44 3.64 8.06
N ALA A 426 20.72 2.69 7.48
CA ALA A 426 21.09 1.28 7.58
C ALA A 426 22.46 1.03 6.91
N THR A 427 23.30 0.22 7.55
CA THR A 427 24.59 -0.20 7.00
C THR A 427 24.42 -1.32 5.98
N LEU A 428 23.51 -2.27 6.27
CA LEU A 428 23.29 -3.42 5.42
C LEU A 428 22.76 -3.04 4.04
N ARG A 429 23.12 -3.85 3.06
CA ARG A 429 22.56 -3.80 1.71
C ARG A 429 21.22 -4.51 1.58
N THR A 430 20.79 -5.28 2.59
CA THR A 430 19.44 -5.87 2.74
C THR A 430 18.65 -5.16 3.84
N MET A 431 17.32 -5.25 3.80
CA MET A 431 16.46 -4.62 4.81
C MET A 431 16.54 -5.34 6.17
N ASN A 432 16.73 -6.66 6.15
CA ASN A 432 16.85 -7.53 7.32
C ASN A 432 17.60 -8.82 6.96
N MET A 433 17.67 -9.79 7.89
CA MET A 433 18.38 -11.07 7.72
C MET A 433 17.53 -12.18 7.09
N TRP A 434 16.50 -11.86 6.29
CA TRP A 434 15.63 -12.88 5.67
C TRP A 434 16.38 -13.97 4.86
N PRO A 435 17.52 -13.69 4.18
CA PRO A 435 18.23 -14.76 3.48
C PRO A 435 18.80 -15.84 4.41
N LEU A 436 19.17 -15.46 5.65
CA LEU A 436 19.59 -16.44 6.67
C LEU A 436 18.41 -17.24 7.19
N GLN A 437 17.25 -16.63 7.39
CA GLN A 437 16.04 -17.37 7.76
C GLN A 437 15.68 -18.41 6.70
N GLY A 438 15.80 -18.06 5.41
CA GLY A 438 15.60 -19.01 4.32
C GLY A 438 16.63 -20.15 4.31
N ALA A 439 17.91 -19.84 4.59
CA ALA A 439 18.98 -20.83 4.62
C ALA A 439 18.90 -21.78 5.83
N TYR A 440 18.40 -21.29 6.97
CA TYR A 440 18.26 -22.02 8.23
C TYR A 440 16.79 -22.29 8.59
N GLY A 441 15.93 -22.50 7.62
CA GLY A 441 14.52 -22.85 7.83
C GLY A 441 14.30 -24.21 8.53
N GLU A 442 15.33 -25.08 8.50
CA GLU A 442 15.36 -26.39 9.15
C GLU A 442 16.69 -26.59 9.88
N CYS A 443 16.66 -27.43 10.94
CA CYS A 443 17.86 -27.81 11.67
C CYS A 443 18.86 -28.58 10.79
N LEU A 444 20.14 -28.37 11.03
CA LEU A 444 21.17 -29.15 10.35
C LEU A 444 21.11 -30.62 10.81
N PRO A 445 21.27 -31.60 9.87
CA PRO A 445 21.13 -33.02 10.19
C PRO A 445 22.10 -33.54 11.26
N ASP A 446 23.26 -32.91 11.39
CA ASP A 446 24.31 -33.26 12.36
C ASP A 446 24.23 -32.51 13.69
N GLY A 447 23.17 -31.70 13.90
CA GLY A 447 22.94 -30.92 15.10
C GLY A 447 23.89 -29.75 15.29
N ARG A 448 24.72 -29.40 14.30
CA ARG A 448 25.55 -28.18 14.36
C ARG A 448 24.65 -26.93 14.28
N ARG A 449 25.11 -25.86 14.93
CA ARG A 449 24.41 -24.56 14.91
C ARG A 449 24.62 -23.83 13.60
N TYR A 450 25.81 -23.92 13.00
CA TYR A 450 26.21 -23.22 11.80
C TYR A 450 26.87 -24.18 10.79
N ARG A 451 26.63 -23.94 9.51
CA ARG A 451 27.40 -24.58 8.41
C ARG A 451 28.82 -24.04 8.40
N GLU A 452 29.76 -24.87 7.98
CA GLU A 452 31.10 -24.40 7.66
C GLU A 452 31.07 -23.59 6.36
N VAL A 453 32.03 -22.67 6.18
CA VAL A 453 32.05 -21.73 5.05
C VAL A 453 31.96 -22.44 3.70
N TRP A 454 32.59 -23.58 3.55
CA TRP A 454 32.57 -24.40 2.33
C TRP A 454 31.28 -25.21 2.13
N GLU A 455 30.44 -25.30 3.14
CA GLU A 455 29.11 -25.95 3.08
C GLU A 455 27.99 -24.95 2.84
N MET A 456 28.28 -23.65 2.93
CA MET A 456 27.27 -22.61 2.77
C MET A 456 26.71 -22.63 1.36
N SER A 457 25.38 -22.53 1.26
CA SER A 457 24.73 -22.25 0.00
C SER A 457 25.17 -20.90 -0.59
N ARG A 458 25.05 -20.71 -1.90
CA ARG A 458 25.43 -19.46 -2.54
C ARG A 458 24.80 -18.21 -1.89
N PRO A 459 23.49 -18.17 -1.57
CA PRO A 459 22.90 -17.03 -0.88
C PRO A 459 23.33 -16.89 0.59
N GLU A 460 23.51 -17.98 1.32
CA GLU A 460 24.05 -17.94 2.67
C GLU A 460 25.45 -17.31 2.69
N PHE A 461 26.34 -17.79 1.82
CA PHE A 461 27.68 -17.23 1.67
C PHE A 461 27.63 -15.75 1.23
N PHE A 462 26.69 -15.40 0.35
CA PHE A 462 26.47 -13.99 -0.05
C PHE A 462 26.20 -13.13 1.18
N VAL A 463 25.25 -13.49 2.04
CA VAL A 463 24.93 -12.71 3.27
C VAL A 463 26.10 -12.71 4.24
N TYR A 464 26.68 -13.87 4.54
CA TYR A 464 27.82 -14.00 5.43
C TYR A 464 28.97 -13.06 5.05
N ARG A 465 29.34 -13.04 3.77
CA ARG A 465 30.37 -12.18 3.23
C ARG A 465 29.97 -10.71 3.20
N THR A 466 28.75 -10.40 2.71
CA THR A 466 28.36 -9.00 2.48
C THR A 466 28.10 -8.23 3.78
N VAL A 467 27.62 -8.89 4.81
CA VAL A 467 27.50 -8.28 6.16
C VAL A 467 28.87 -7.91 6.70
N ALA A 468 29.85 -8.81 6.60
CA ALA A 468 31.22 -8.54 7.05
C ALA A 468 31.87 -7.41 6.22
N GLU A 469 31.71 -7.42 4.91
CA GLU A 469 32.20 -6.36 4.01
C GLU A 469 31.56 -5.01 4.31
N ASP A 470 30.24 -4.95 4.49
CA ASP A 470 29.52 -3.71 4.77
C ASP A 470 29.91 -3.12 6.12
N PHE A 471 30.06 -3.99 7.13
CA PHE A 471 30.52 -3.61 8.46
C PHE A 471 31.94 -3.08 8.45
N ALA A 472 32.85 -3.71 7.70
CA ALA A 472 34.25 -3.29 7.62
C ALA A 472 34.44 -2.02 6.78
N ARG A 473 33.70 -1.89 5.69
CA ARG A 473 33.81 -0.74 4.77
C ARG A 473 33.35 0.57 5.41
N ALA A 474 32.32 0.54 6.22
CA ALA A 474 31.73 1.71 6.85
C ALA A 474 31.31 1.36 8.30
N PRO A 475 32.27 1.26 9.25
CA PRO A 475 31.95 0.93 10.62
C PRO A 475 30.91 1.90 11.19
N PRO A 476 29.72 1.40 11.61
CA PRO A 476 28.63 2.24 12.07
C PRO A 476 28.89 2.83 13.46
N ALA A 477 28.17 3.88 13.83
CA ALA A 477 28.21 4.42 15.19
C ALA A 477 27.65 3.41 16.21
N ALA A 478 26.62 2.66 15.82
CA ALA A 478 25.98 1.68 16.66
C ALA A 478 25.64 0.38 15.90
N VAL A 479 25.60 -0.73 16.65
CA VAL A 479 25.13 -2.04 16.18
C VAL A 479 23.97 -2.46 17.07
N VAL A 480 22.83 -2.76 16.47
CA VAL A 480 21.66 -3.33 17.14
C VAL A 480 21.60 -4.81 16.81
N VAL A 481 21.50 -5.65 17.81
CA VAL A 481 21.42 -7.11 17.67
C VAL A 481 20.11 -7.58 18.28
N ASP A 482 19.32 -8.28 17.48
CA ASP A 482 18.14 -8.98 17.91
C ASP A 482 18.54 -10.36 18.46
N THR A 483 18.18 -10.66 19.69
CA THR A 483 18.47 -11.94 20.33
C THR A 483 17.45 -13.02 20.00
N GLU A 484 16.35 -12.64 19.35
CA GLU A 484 15.38 -13.55 18.74
C GLU A 484 15.64 -13.68 17.22
N PRO A 485 16.51 -14.59 16.79
CA PRO A 485 17.03 -14.61 15.43
C PRO A 485 16.02 -15.03 14.35
N GLY A 486 14.80 -15.44 14.73
CA GLY A 486 13.77 -15.90 13.78
C GLY A 486 14.19 -17.19 13.04
N ILE A 487 15.11 -17.93 13.57
CA ILE A 487 15.63 -19.21 13.07
C ILE A 487 15.17 -20.31 14.04
N PRO A 488 14.74 -21.51 13.55
CA PRO A 488 14.30 -22.59 14.42
C PRO A 488 15.33 -22.95 15.50
N TRP A 489 14.83 -23.21 16.70
CA TRP A 489 15.67 -23.69 17.77
C TRP A 489 16.10 -25.13 17.51
N CYS A 490 17.41 -25.35 17.43
CA CYS A 490 18.00 -26.64 17.08
C CYS A 490 18.89 -27.17 18.22
N GLY A 491 18.39 -27.08 19.47
CA GLY A 491 19.16 -27.43 20.66
C GLY A 491 20.05 -26.31 21.21
N LYS A 492 20.25 -25.25 20.41
CA LYS A 492 20.97 -24.02 20.77
C LYS A 492 20.38 -22.87 19.96
N ASP A 493 20.35 -21.67 20.56
CA ASP A 493 19.91 -20.47 19.89
C ASP A 493 20.93 -20.03 18.82
N PHE A 494 20.43 -19.57 17.69
CA PHE A 494 21.28 -18.96 16.67
C PHE A 494 21.71 -17.57 17.14
N ASP A 495 23.03 -17.32 17.20
CA ASP A 495 23.59 -16.03 17.62
C ASP A 495 24.22 -15.34 16.40
N TYR A 496 23.69 -14.19 16.02
CA TYR A 496 24.19 -13.43 14.88
C TYR A 496 25.62 -12.94 15.07
N VAL A 497 25.99 -12.52 16.29
CA VAL A 497 27.35 -12.02 16.57
C VAL A 497 28.35 -13.16 16.48
N GLU A 498 28.05 -14.32 17.08
CA GLU A 498 28.88 -15.52 16.98
C GLU A 498 29.01 -15.98 15.53
N TYR A 499 27.87 -16.04 14.79
CA TYR A 499 27.85 -16.45 13.39
C TYR A 499 28.75 -15.58 12.51
N PHE A 500 28.57 -14.26 12.54
CA PHE A 500 29.35 -13.35 11.70
C PHE A 500 30.79 -13.16 12.19
N SER A 501 31.09 -13.34 13.50
CA SER A 501 32.46 -13.28 14.05
C SER A 501 33.35 -14.42 13.53
N ARG A 502 32.80 -15.45 12.92
CA ARG A 502 33.56 -16.47 12.19
C ARG A 502 34.22 -15.89 10.89
N HIS A 503 33.76 -14.73 10.43
CA HIS A 503 34.39 -13.99 9.34
C HIS A 503 35.47 -13.02 9.91
N PRO A 504 36.75 -13.11 9.47
CA PRO A 504 37.83 -12.32 10.06
C PRO A 504 37.58 -10.79 10.04
N LEU A 505 37.05 -10.26 8.91
CA LEU A 505 36.74 -8.84 8.80
C LEU A 505 35.66 -8.40 9.83
N PHE A 506 34.65 -9.23 10.06
CA PHE A 506 33.62 -8.90 11.05
C PHE A 506 34.20 -8.92 12.45
N ALA A 507 34.93 -9.97 12.82
CA ALA A 507 35.54 -10.13 14.13
C ALA A 507 36.48 -8.96 14.47
N GLU A 508 37.31 -8.54 13.53
CA GLU A 508 38.22 -7.40 13.70
C GLU A 508 37.45 -6.12 14.06
N VAL A 509 36.43 -5.77 13.28
CA VAL A 509 35.64 -4.56 13.51
C VAL A 509 34.82 -4.67 14.78
N TRP A 510 34.21 -5.86 15.04
CA TRP A 510 33.39 -6.13 16.22
C TRP A 510 34.15 -5.92 17.54
N SER A 511 35.44 -6.24 17.57
CA SER A 511 36.29 -6.03 18.76
C SER A 511 36.31 -4.58 19.28
N ARG A 512 35.95 -3.63 18.44
CA ARG A 512 35.89 -2.18 18.73
C ARG A 512 34.55 -1.74 19.33
N TYR A 513 33.60 -2.65 19.52
CA TYR A 513 32.27 -2.33 20.06
C TYR A 513 32.12 -2.84 21.49
N ARG A 514 31.29 -2.14 22.27
CA ARG A 514 30.91 -2.53 23.63
C ARG A 514 29.40 -2.46 23.78
N LEU A 515 28.83 -3.32 24.61
CA LEU A 515 27.43 -3.27 25.00
C LEU A 515 27.16 -1.95 25.74
N THR A 516 26.13 -1.23 25.30
CA THR A 516 25.77 0.08 25.84
C THR A 516 24.37 0.06 26.45
N ALA A 517 23.42 -0.64 25.82
CA ALA A 517 22.05 -0.77 26.32
C ALA A 517 21.47 -2.14 25.95
N GLU A 518 20.51 -2.61 26.75
CA GLU A 518 19.76 -3.84 26.51
C GLU A 518 18.30 -3.59 26.94
N TRP A 519 17.35 -3.96 26.10
CA TRP A 519 15.92 -3.90 26.39
C TRP A 519 15.21 -4.98 25.59
N ASP A 520 14.22 -5.61 26.20
CA ASP A 520 13.46 -6.71 25.64
C ASP A 520 14.39 -7.76 25.00
N HIS A 521 14.30 -7.98 23.72
CA HIS A 521 15.17 -8.88 22.95
C HIS A 521 16.24 -8.13 22.12
N PHE A 522 16.47 -6.83 22.36
CA PHE A 522 17.47 -6.04 21.64
C PHE A 522 18.68 -5.68 22.49
N ARG A 523 19.86 -5.77 21.89
CA ARG A 523 21.13 -5.29 22.44
C ARG A 523 21.72 -4.21 21.54
N LEU A 524 22.07 -3.09 22.15
CA LEU A 524 22.76 -1.99 21.48
C LEU A 524 24.23 -1.96 21.87
N TYR A 525 25.08 -1.96 20.86
CA TYR A 525 26.51 -1.82 21.02
C TYR A 525 26.97 -0.53 20.36
N THR A 526 27.84 0.23 21.03
CA THR A 526 28.47 1.43 20.48
C THR A 526 29.96 1.23 20.33
N ARG A 527 30.57 2.02 19.43
CA ARG A 527 32.01 1.96 19.22
C ARG A 527 32.74 2.40 20.49
N LYS A 528 33.83 1.71 20.85
CA LYS A 528 34.77 2.13 21.87
C LYS A 528 35.55 3.31 21.33
N ASP A 529 35.58 4.40 22.05
CA ASP A 529 36.36 5.60 21.69
C ASP A 529 37.87 5.29 21.71
#